data_487396901a5c3c184d6c0977ed3cc827
#
_entry.id   487396901a5c3c184d6c0977ed3cc827
#
_cell.length_a   1.000
_cell.length_b   1.000
_cell.length_c   1.000
_cell.angle_alpha   90.00
_cell.angle_beta   90.00
_cell.angle_gamma   90.00
#
_symmetry.space_group_name_H-M   'P 1'
#
loop_
_entity.id
_entity.type
_entity.pdbx_description
1 polymer ?
#
loop_
_entity_poly.entity_id
_entity_poly.type
_entity_poly.pdbx_seq_one_letter_code
_entity_poly.pdbx_strand_id
1 'polypeptide(L)'
;NCFFRNQREALYKATKPYQYVGGEFLSYNKDFDSAKVRFAFVFPDKYEIGISNLGVRVIYDRVNAFKRPIEGTEEVEAPFMADRAYAPEPDFKPEFLYGVESKRALREFDGVGFSLQYELAYPTVLKMMEMAGITVRNDERREDEPIVLAGGPCCYNPLPMCEFIDVFCIGDGEEMMVDVCASL
;
A
#
# COMPACT_ATOMS: atom_id res chain seq x y z
N ASN A 1 -19.06 -5.17 -12.30
CA ASN A 1 -18.01 -4.64 -11.45
C ASN A 1 -18.17 -5.20 -10.04
N CYS A 2 -17.45 -6.30 -9.72
CA CYS A 2 -17.65 -7.08 -8.50
C CYS A 2 -17.34 -6.25 -7.24
N PHE A 3 -16.32 -5.39 -7.31
CA PHE A 3 -15.90 -4.52 -6.20
C PHE A 3 -17.04 -3.66 -5.65
N PHE A 4 -17.67 -2.85 -6.52
CA PHE A 4 -18.74 -1.96 -6.05
C PHE A 4 -19.96 -2.71 -5.52
N ARG A 5 -20.21 -3.93 -5.97
CA ARG A 5 -21.29 -4.76 -5.44
C ARG A 5 -20.95 -5.24 -4.02
N ASN A 6 -19.72 -5.67 -3.78
CA ASN A 6 -19.26 -6.16 -2.47
C ASN A 6 -19.11 -5.03 -1.46
N GLN A 7 -18.56 -3.87 -1.88
CA GLN A 7 -18.35 -2.72 -0.98
C GLN A 7 -19.54 -1.76 -0.90
N ARG A 8 -20.61 -2.03 -1.64
CA ARG A 8 -21.74 -1.11 -1.79
C ARG A 8 -22.36 -0.68 -0.46
N GLU A 9 -22.58 -1.62 0.43
CA GLU A 9 -23.20 -1.34 1.73
C GLU A 9 -22.30 -0.48 2.60
N ALA A 10 -21.00 -0.75 2.62
CA ALA A 10 -20.01 0.05 3.35
C ALA A 10 -19.94 1.48 2.80
N LEU A 11 -19.90 1.63 1.45
CA LEU A 11 -19.86 2.95 0.81
C LEU A 11 -21.12 3.79 1.07
N TYR A 12 -22.30 3.16 1.13
CA TYR A 12 -23.53 3.88 1.46
C TYR A 12 -23.61 4.35 2.91
N LYS A 13 -22.94 3.65 3.84
CA LYS A 13 -22.87 4.01 5.25
C LYS A 13 -21.80 5.06 5.53
N ALA A 14 -20.81 5.17 4.66
CA ALA A 14 -19.72 6.12 4.84
C ALA A 14 -20.20 7.57 4.69
N THR A 15 -19.82 8.42 5.61
CA THR A 15 -20.12 9.87 5.58
C THR A 15 -19.42 10.55 4.38
N LYS A 16 -18.24 10.06 4.00
CA LYS A 16 -17.41 10.60 2.93
C LYS A 16 -16.96 9.49 1.96
N PRO A 17 -17.87 8.92 1.16
CA PRO A 17 -17.55 7.77 0.31
C PRO A 17 -16.48 8.05 -0.75
N TYR A 18 -16.27 9.30 -1.15
CA TYR A 18 -15.26 9.70 -2.14
C TYR A 18 -13.83 9.34 -1.71
N GLN A 19 -13.56 9.24 -0.40
CA GLN A 19 -12.23 8.86 0.13
C GLN A 19 -11.82 7.42 -0.19
N TYR A 20 -12.78 6.60 -0.59
CA TYR A 20 -12.60 5.16 -0.79
C TYR A 20 -12.74 4.73 -2.25
N VAL A 21 -12.91 5.69 -3.17
CA VAL A 21 -13.16 5.37 -4.58
C VAL A 21 -12.02 5.74 -5.53
N GLY A 22 -10.97 6.41 -5.04
CA GLY A 22 -9.84 6.85 -5.85
C GLY A 22 -10.23 7.86 -6.95
N GLY A 23 -9.36 8.00 -7.96
CA GLY A 23 -9.59 8.93 -9.07
C GLY A 23 -9.17 10.37 -8.75
N GLU A 24 -8.28 10.53 -7.77
CA GLU A 24 -7.73 11.84 -7.42
C GLU A 24 -6.81 12.37 -8.52
N PHE A 25 -6.64 13.69 -8.50
CA PHE A 25 -5.66 14.34 -9.36
C PHE A 25 -4.25 13.80 -9.12
N LEU A 26 -3.53 13.49 -10.17
CA LEU A 26 -2.21 12.84 -10.15
C LEU A 26 -2.21 11.38 -9.63
N SER A 27 -3.34 10.69 -9.61
CA SER A 27 -3.34 9.24 -9.40
C SER A 27 -2.97 8.50 -10.70
N TYR A 28 -2.27 7.36 -10.55
CA TYR A 28 -1.96 6.49 -11.68
C TYR A 28 -3.06 5.44 -11.86
N ASN A 29 -3.49 5.27 -13.10
CA ASN A 29 -4.43 4.21 -13.47
C ASN A 29 -3.69 3.17 -14.32
N LYS A 30 -3.01 2.24 -13.64
CA LYS A 30 -2.30 1.12 -14.28
C LYS A 30 -3.12 -0.15 -14.19
N ASP A 31 -2.95 -1.02 -15.16
CA ASP A 31 -3.55 -2.34 -15.12
C ASP A 31 -2.80 -3.22 -14.11
N PHE A 32 -3.53 -3.67 -13.09
CA PHE A 32 -3.01 -4.50 -12.01
C PHE A 32 -2.47 -5.84 -12.51
N ASP A 33 -3.17 -6.46 -13.45
CA ASP A 33 -2.85 -7.81 -13.91
C ASP A 33 -1.66 -7.84 -14.89
N SER A 34 -1.34 -6.70 -15.52
CA SER A 34 -0.18 -6.57 -16.42
C SER A 34 1.13 -6.17 -15.72
N ALA A 35 1.05 -5.66 -14.50
CA ALA A 35 2.24 -5.26 -13.74
C ALA A 35 3.07 -6.49 -13.33
N LYS A 36 4.40 -6.37 -13.42
CA LYS A 36 5.32 -7.40 -12.94
C LYS A 36 5.40 -7.43 -11.43
N VAL A 37 5.36 -6.25 -10.79
CA VAL A 37 5.31 -6.09 -9.34
C VAL A 37 4.23 -5.09 -8.97
N ARG A 38 3.44 -5.45 -7.97
CA ARG A 38 2.32 -4.71 -7.41
C ARG A 38 2.63 -4.35 -5.98
N PHE A 39 2.69 -3.07 -5.68
CA PHE A 39 3.05 -2.57 -4.36
C PHE A 39 1.96 -1.65 -3.80
N ALA A 40 1.57 -1.83 -2.55
CA ALA A 40 0.62 -0.96 -1.87
C ALA A 40 1.32 -0.10 -0.81
N PHE A 41 1.26 1.22 -0.96
CA PHE A 41 1.66 2.16 0.09
C PHE A 41 0.49 2.41 1.03
N VAL A 42 0.65 2.02 2.29
CA VAL A 42 -0.39 2.07 3.29
C VAL A 42 -0.05 3.13 4.33
N PHE A 43 -0.94 4.10 4.48
CA PHE A 43 -0.83 5.09 5.53
C PHE A 43 -1.77 4.71 6.69
N PRO A 44 -1.25 4.41 7.89
CA PRO A 44 -2.04 3.89 9.00
C PRO A 44 -2.78 5.00 9.77
N ASP A 45 -3.42 5.88 9.04
CA ASP A 45 -4.32 6.93 9.51
C ASP A 45 -5.38 7.20 8.44
N LYS A 46 -6.35 8.05 8.78
CA LYS A 46 -7.45 8.37 7.88
C LYS A 46 -6.96 9.08 6.59
N TYR A 47 -7.81 8.98 5.58
CA TYR A 47 -7.55 9.51 4.24
C TYR A 47 -7.04 10.95 4.22
N GLU A 48 -7.68 11.89 4.96
CA GLU A 48 -7.30 13.31 4.93
C GLU A 48 -5.86 13.55 5.40
N ILE A 49 -5.36 12.74 6.33
CA ILE A 49 -3.99 12.83 6.81
C ILE A 49 -3.05 12.17 5.81
N GLY A 50 -3.38 10.96 5.38
CA GLY A 50 -2.54 10.18 4.48
C GLY A 50 -2.37 10.80 3.10
N ILE A 51 -3.45 11.32 2.50
CA ILE A 51 -3.39 11.96 1.18
C ILE A 51 -2.55 13.24 1.17
N SER A 52 -2.44 13.90 2.33
CA SER A 52 -1.62 15.10 2.52
C SER A 52 -0.15 14.80 2.79
N ASN A 53 0.22 13.54 3.05
CA ASN A 53 1.59 13.16 3.34
C ASN A 53 2.45 13.21 2.07
N LEU A 54 3.36 14.18 2.02
CA LEU A 54 4.21 14.39 0.85
C LEU A 54 5.15 13.22 0.59
N GLY A 55 5.73 12.62 1.65
CA GLY A 55 6.65 11.49 1.53
C GLY A 55 6.03 10.31 0.79
N VAL A 56 4.85 9.88 1.22
CA VAL A 56 4.12 8.78 0.56
C VAL A 56 3.79 9.13 -0.89
N ARG A 57 3.40 10.39 -1.17
CA ARG A 57 3.09 10.83 -2.54
C ARG A 57 4.31 10.80 -3.45
N VAL A 58 5.45 11.26 -2.96
CA VAL A 58 6.71 11.25 -3.74
C VAL A 58 7.14 9.83 -4.07
N ILE A 59 7.12 8.93 -3.09
CA ILE A 59 7.49 7.52 -3.30
C ILE A 59 6.52 6.81 -4.24
N TYR A 60 5.22 7.03 -4.07
CA TYR A 60 4.17 6.52 -4.94
C TYR A 60 4.37 6.97 -6.41
N ASP A 61 4.65 8.27 -6.61
CA ASP A 61 4.94 8.81 -7.93
C ASP A 61 6.21 8.19 -8.51
N ARG A 62 7.27 8.11 -7.72
CA ARG A 62 8.57 7.58 -8.15
C ARG A 62 8.48 6.14 -8.64
N VAL A 63 7.79 5.27 -7.90
CA VAL A 63 7.59 3.86 -8.28
C VAL A 63 6.72 3.76 -9.53
N ASN A 64 5.63 4.52 -9.61
CA ASN A 64 4.74 4.48 -10.77
C ASN A 64 5.36 5.09 -12.05
N ALA A 65 6.18 6.13 -11.91
CA ALA A 65 6.86 6.77 -13.04
C ALA A 65 8.08 5.99 -13.52
N PHE A 66 8.55 5.00 -12.77
CA PHE A 66 9.75 4.25 -13.11
C PHE A 66 9.60 3.50 -14.43
N LYS A 67 10.63 3.60 -15.25
CA LYS A 67 10.76 2.91 -16.54
C LYS A 67 12.17 2.37 -16.69
N ARG A 68 12.31 1.22 -17.31
CA ARG A 68 13.60 0.66 -17.68
C ARG A 68 13.61 0.20 -19.13
N PRO A 69 14.78 0.24 -19.80
CA PRO A 69 14.93 -0.31 -21.14
C PRO A 69 14.65 -1.82 -21.15
N ILE A 70 14.05 -2.31 -22.23
CA ILE A 70 13.97 -3.73 -22.51
C ILE A 70 15.23 -4.13 -23.25
N GLU A 71 15.97 -5.09 -22.71
CA GLU A 71 17.25 -5.52 -23.26
C GLU A 71 17.11 -5.98 -24.73
N GLY A 72 17.97 -5.43 -25.61
CA GLY A 72 17.98 -5.75 -27.03
C GLY A 72 16.92 -5.05 -27.86
N THR A 73 16.19 -4.06 -27.31
CA THR A 73 15.19 -3.27 -28.04
C THR A 73 15.35 -1.77 -27.76
N GLU A 74 14.66 -0.92 -28.54
CA GLU A 74 14.52 0.53 -28.25
C GLU A 74 13.33 0.81 -27.34
N GLU A 75 12.60 -0.21 -26.91
CA GLU A 75 11.39 -0.07 -26.10
C GLU A 75 11.72 0.05 -24.60
N VAL A 76 10.81 0.65 -23.85
CA VAL A 76 10.86 0.78 -22.39
C VAL A 76 9.65 0.12 -21.77
N GLU A 77 9.85 -0.54 -20.63
CA GLU A 77 8.75 -1.07 -19.82
C GLU A 77 8.56 -0.26 -18.52
N ALA A 78 7.33 -0.22 -18.03
CA ALA A 78 6.99 0.29 -16.71
C ALA A 78 6.55 -0.91 -15.83
N PRO A 79 7.51 -1.62 -15.20
CA PRO A 79 7.26 -2.93 -14.63
C PRO A 79 6.42 -2.87 -13.33
N PHE A 80 6.37 -1.71 -12.66
CA PHE A 80 5.79 -1.57 -11.35
C PHE A 80 4.42 -0.87 -11.40
N MET A 81 3.52 -1.35 -10.56
CA MET A 81 2.26 -0.71 -10.23
C MET A 81 2.24 -0.45 -8.72
N ALA A 82 2.13 0.80 -8.34
CA ALA A 82 1.94 1.19 -6.96
C ALA A 82 0.53 1.75 -6.74
N ASP A 83 -0.08 1.34 -5.63
CA ASP A 83 -1.39 1.77 -5.17
C ASP A 83 -1.29 2.38 -3.77
N ARG A 84 -2.34 2.97 -3.28
CA ARG A 84 -2.40 3.56 -1.94
C ARG A 84 -3.58 2.99 -1.15
N ALA A 85 -3.40 2.90 0.17
CA ALA A 85 -4.49 2.56 1.07
C ALA A 85 -4.39 3.38 2.37
N TYR A 86 -5.52 3.59 3.00
CA TYR A 86 -5.64 4.39 4.22
C TYR A 86 -6.46 3.64 5.26
N ALA A 87 -6.29 3.96 6.55
CA ALA A 87 -7.13 3.40 7.59
C ALA A 87 -8.58 3.86 7.39
N PRO A 88 -9.54 2.94 7.36
CA PRO A 88 -10.93 3.30 7.20
C PRO A 88 -11.46 3.99 8.46
N GLU A 89 -12.32 4.99 8.27
CA GLU A 89 -13.07 5.62 9.36
C GLU A 89 -14.07 4.63 9.99
N PRO A 90 -14.50 4.83 11.22
CA PRO A 90 -15.38 3.89 11.92
C PRO A 90 -16.73 3.62 11.24
N ASP A 91 -17.19 4.54 10.41
CA ASP A 91 -18.43 4.44 9.63
C ASP A 91 -18.25 3.70 8.30
N PHE A 92 -17.02 3.47 7.88
CA PHE A 92 -16.69 2.68 6.69
C PHE A 92 -16.13 1.31 7.09
N LYS A 93 -16.92 0.26 6.93
CA LYS A 93 -16.53 -1.12 7.24
C LYS A 93 -16.48 -1.93 5.94
N PRO A 94 -15.36 -1.88 5.20
CA PRO A 94 -15.20 -2.66 3.98
C PRO A 94 -15.17 -4.16 4.28
N GLU A 95 -15.55 -4.96 3.32
CA GLU A 95 -15.45 -6.42 3.40
C GLU A 95 -13.97 -6.86 3.51
N PHE A 96 -13.09 -6.13 2.84
CA PHE A 96 -11.63 -6.28 2.91
C PHE A 96 -10.95 -4.93 2.64
N LEU A 97 -9.75 -4.74 3.16
CA LEU A 97 -8.95 -3.56 2.89
C LEU A 97 -8.31 -3.66 1.49
N TYR A 98 -8.32 -2.56 0.74
CA TYR A 98 -7.95 -2.55 -0.68
C TYR A 98 -7.20 -1.29 -1.09
N GLY A 99 -6.49 -1.37 -2.23
CA GLY A 99 -5.88 -0.22 -2.89
C GLY A 99 -6.92 0.70 -3.53
N VAL A 100 -6.81 2.01 -3.29
CA VAL A 100 -7.83 2.98 -3.72
C VAL A 100 -7.85 3.22 -5.23
N GLU A 101 -6.79 2.92 -5.96
CA GLU A 101 -6.74 3.00 -7.42
C GLU A 101 -7.24 1.71 -8.07
N SER A 102 -6.61 0.58 -7.77
CA SER A 102 -6.88 -0.72 -8.41
C SER A 102 -8.18 -1.38 -7.93
N LYS A 103 -8.64 -1.07 -6.72
CA LYS A 103 -9.75 -1.76 -6.04
C LYS A 103 -9.45 -3.23 -5.71
N ARG A 104 -8.19 -3.62 -5.74
CA ARG A 104 -7.75 -4.97 -5.39
C ARG A 104 -7.49 -5.07 -3.90
N ALA A 105 -7.77 -6.23 -3.31
CA ALA A 105 -7.50 -6.49 -1.91
C ALA A 105 -5.99 -6.40 -1.62
N LEU A 106 -5.58 -5.82 -0.49
CA LEU A 106 -4.16 -5.64 -0.18
C LEU A 106 -3.40 -6.96 -0.14
N ARG A 107 -4.05 -8.05 0.20
CA ARG A 107 -3.46 -9.39 0.17
C ARG A 107 -3.08 -9.91 -1.23
N GLU A 108 -3.57 -9.25 -2.30
CA GLU A 108 -3.27 -9.61 -3.69
C GLU A 108 -2.00 -8.93 -4.22
N PHE A 109 -1.42 -8.01 -3.45
CA PHE A 109 -0.18 -7.33 -3.82
C PHE A 109 1.05 -8.19 -3.49
N ASP A 110 2.16 -7.92 -4.16
CA ASP A 110 3.44 -8.59 -3.90
C ASP A 110 4.11 -8.00 -2.65
N GLY A 111 3.92 -6.69 -2.42
CA GLY A 111 4.41 -5.99 -1.23
C GLY A 111 3.41 -4.97 -0.69
N VAL A 112 3.39 -4.84 0.64
CA VAL A 112 2.56 -3.87 1.38
C VAL A 112 3.45 -3.09 2.33
N GLY A 113 3.62 -1.79 2.08
CA GLY A 113 4.51 -0.91 2.85
C GLY A 113 3.75 0.07 3.72
N PHE A 114 3.92 -0.02 5.04
CA PHE A 114 3.33 0.91 6.01
C PHE A 114 4.24 2.11 6.28
N SER A 115 3.67 3.32 6.26
CA SER A 115 4.36 4.56 6.61
C SER A 115 4.22 4.84 8.11
N LEU A 116 5.27 4.54 8.90
CA LEU A 116 5.27 4.68 10.35
C LEU A 116 5.79 6.06 10.77
N GLN A 117 4.89 7.03 10.91
CA GLN A 117 5.24 8.41 11.26
C GLN A 117 5.34 8.64 12.79
N TYR A 118 4.59 7.88 13.58
CA TYR A 118 4.53 7.98 15.05
C TYR A 118 4.03 6.65 15.65
N GLU A 119 4.42 6.36 16.87
CA GLU A 119 4.24 5.06 17.53
C GLU A 119 2.77 4.72 17.82
N LEU A 120 1.92 5.73 17.99
CA LEU A 120 0.47 5.52 18.21
C LEU A 120 -0.23 4.88 17.00
N ALA A 121 0.45 4.86 15.83
CA ALA A 121 -0.07 4.17 14.64
C ALA A 121 0.09 2.64 14.69
N TYR A 122 0.94 2.08 15.55
CA TYR A 122 1.21 0.63 15.58
C TYR A 122 -0.04 -0.24 15.74
N PRO A 123 -0.97 0.03 16.67
CA PRO A 123 -2.19 -0.76 16.76
C PRO A 123 -3.06 -0.67 15.48
N THR A 124 -3.03 0.49 14.81
CA THR A 124 -3.75 0.66 13.54
C THR A 124 -3.14 -0.19 12.44
N VAL A 125 -1.80 -0.28 12.36
CA VAL A 125 -1.11 -1.16 11.40
C VAL A 125 -1.57 -2.60 11.57
N LEU A 126 -1.51 -3.13 12.80
CA LEU A 126 -1.93 -4.52 13.07
C LEU A 126 -3.40 -4.73 12.69
N LYS A 127 -4.26 -3.76 13.02
CA LYS A 127 -5.68 -3.81 12.65
C LYS A 127 -5.90 -3.79 11.13
N MET A 128 -5.12 -2.99 10.41
CA MET A 128 -5.20 -2.93 8.95
C MET A 128 -4.71 -4.24 8.31
N MET A 129 -3.69 -4.89 8.86
CA MET A 129 -3.26 -6.22 8.41
C MET A 129 -4.38 -7.27 8.59
N GLU A 130 -5.03 -7.31 9.76
CA GLU A 130 -6.19 -8.17 9.98
C GLU A 130 -7.31 -7.91 8.96
N MET A 131 -7.66 -6.64 8.73
CA MET A 131 -8.70 -6.25 7.76
C MET A 131 -8.31 -6.57 6.31
N ALA A 132 -7.02 -6.61 6.01
CA ALA A 132 -6.50 -7.00 4.71
C ALA A 132 -6.47 -8.52 4.52
N GLY A 133 -6.66 -9.30 5.58
CA GLY A 133 -6.49 -10.76 5.58
C GLY A 133 -5.02 -11.18 5.44
N ILE A 134 -4.11 -10.35 5.94
CA ILE A 134 -2.68 -10.61 6.00
C ILE A 134 -2.35 -11.14 7.40
N THR A 135 -1.61 -12.23 7.49
CA THR A 135 -1.17 -12.81 8.77
C THR A 135 -0.30 -11.79 9.52
N VAL A 136 -0.70 -11.46 10.75
CA VAL A 136 -0.11 -10.35 11.51
C VAL A 136 1.33 -10.66 11.92
N ARG A 137 1.59 -11.86 12.46
CA ARG A 137 2.94 -12.27 12.85
C ARG A 137 3.75 -12.70 11.64
N ASN A 138 4.95 -12.17 11.51
CA ASN A 138 5.81 -12.44 10.36
C ASN A 138 6.33 -13.89 10.33
N ASP A 139 6.54 -14.51 11.49
CA ASP A 139 6.97 -15.92 11.60
C ASP A 139 5.85 -16.93 11.25
N GLU A 140 4.59 -16.48 11.18
CA GLU A 140 3.43 -17.29 10.78
C GLU A 140 2.96 -16.96 9.34
N ARG A 141 3.55 -15.95 8.70
CA ARG A 141 3.15 -15.49 7.36
C ARG A 141 3.54 -16.52 6.29
N ARG A 142 2.63 -16.75 5.37
CA ARG A 142 2.81 -17.75 4.31
C ARG A 142 3.48 -17.11 3.08
N GLU A 143 4.12 -17.95 2.27
CA GLU A 143 4.78 -17.53 1.03
C GLU A 143 3.82 -16.94 -0.03
N ASP A 144 2.51 -17.24 0.07
CA ASP A 144 1.48 -16.69 -0.82
C ASP A 144 0.89 -15.35 -0.34
N GLU A 145 1.40 -14.80 0.76
CA GLU A 145 1.00 -13.51 1.30
C GLU A 145 2.03 -12.42 0.92
N PRO A 146 1.60 -11.14 0.87
CA PRO A 146 2.51 -10.06 0.54
C PRO A 146 3.63 -9.92 1.58
N ILE A 147 4.81 -9.51 1.12
CA ILE A 147 5.87 -9.05 2.03
C ILE A 147 5.43 -7.75 2.67
N VAL A 148 5.49 -7.69 4.00
CA VAL A 148 5.09 -6.50 4.76
C VAL A 148 6.32 -5.67 5.11
N LEU A 149 6.34 -4.44 4.62
CA LEU A 149 7.43 -3.50 4.84
C LEU A 149 6.97 -2.33 5.72
N ALA A 150 7.93 -1.69 6.35
CA ALA A 150 7.70 -0.42 7.03
C ALA A 150 8.78 0.61 6.67
N GLY A 151 8.36 1.85 6.49
CA GLY A 151 9.23 3.01 6.31
C GLY A 151 8.79 4.17 7.20
N GLY A 152 9.60 5.20 7.28
CA GLY A 152 9.32 6.40 8.07
C GLY A 152 10.11 6.47 9.38
N PRO A 153 9.94 7.57 10.15
CA PRO A 153 10.78 7.89 11.31
C PRO A 153 10.82 6.80 12.38
N CYS A 154 9.71 6.11 12.63
CA CYS A 154 9.65 5.07 13.65
C CYS A 154 10.49 3.83 13.31
N CYS A 155 10.89 3.64 12.05
CA CYS A 155 11.73 2.52 11.65
C CYS A 155 13.16 2.58 12.20
N TYR A 156 13.62 3.72 12.70
CA TYR A 156 14.88 3.83 13.41
C TYR A 156 14.90 3.04 14.74
N ASN A 157 13.73 2.72 15.30
CA ASN A 157 13.58 1.77 16.38
C ASN A 157 12.60 0.65 15.95
N PRO A 158 13.08 -0.39 15.27
CA PRO A 158 12.23 -1.44 14.74
C PRO A 158 11.68 -2.40 15.82
N LEU A 159 12.29 -2.44 17.01
CA LEU A 159 11.99 -3.44 18.05
C LEU A 159 10.51 -3.60 18.38
N PRO A 160 9.69 -2.54 18.52
CA PRO A 160 8.27 -2.70 18.85
C PRO A 160 7.45 -3.42 17.77
N MET A 161 7.93 -3.40 16.51
CA MET A 161 7.22 -3.94 15.36
C MET A 161 7.95 -5.11 14.68
N CYS A 162 9.08 -5.57 15.21
CA CYS A 162 9.91 -6.59 14.57
C CYS A 162 9.26 -7.97 14.45
N GLU A 163 8.22 -8.27 15.24
CA GLU A 163 7.46 -9.53 15.15
C GLU A 163 6.34 -9.47 14.08
N PHE A 164 6.10 -8.31 13.46
CA PHE A 164 4.98 -8.06 12.56
C PHE A 164 5.42 -7.62 11.16
N ILE A 165 6.58 -6.99 11.04
CA ILE A 165 7.12 -6.42 9.81
C ILE A 165 8.28 -7.30 9.32
N ASP A 166 8.29 -7.61 8.03
CA ASP A 166 9.35 -8.43 7.42
C ASP A 166 10.60 -7.60 7.11
N VAL A 167 10.41 -6.35 6.62
CA VAL A 167 11.50 -5.48 6.19
C VAL A 167 11.29 -4.05 6.67
N PHE A 168 12.31 -3.48 7.30
CA PHE A 168 12.34 -2.06 7.69
C PHE A 168 13.20 -1.26 6.72
N CYS A 169 12.59 -0.29 6.05
CA CYS A 169 13.25 0.63 5.13
C CYS A 169 13.71 1.86 5.92
N ILE A 170 15.03 1.98 6.14
CA ILE A 170 15.63 3.06 6.93
C ILE A 170 16.38 3.99 5.99
N GLY A 171 16.00 5.24 5.93
CA GLY A 171 16.58 6.28 5.06
C GLY A 171 15.59 6.86 4.07
N ASP A 172 16.12 7.45 2.99
CA ASP A 172 15.32 8.09 1.95
C ASP A 172 14.68 7.04 1.04
N GLY A 173 13.36 7.11 0.91
CA GLY A 173 12.56 6.10 0.23
C GLY A 173 12.52 6.21 -1.30
N GLU A 174 12.92 7.36 -1.87
CA GLU A 174 12.71 7.68 -3.28
C GLU A 174 13.46 6.74 -4.25
N GLU A 175 14.69 6.38 -3.91
CA GLU A 175 15.48 5.41 -4.69
C GLU A 175 15.30 4.00 -4.14
N MET A 176 15.34 3.86 -2.81
CA MET A 176 15.20 2.58 -2.11
C MET A 176 13.95 1.80 -2.54
N MET A 177 12.79 2.45 -2.69
CA MET A 177 11.56 1.76 -3.03
C MET A 177 11.52 1.25 -4.47
N VAL A 178 12.27 1.86 -5.38
CA VAL A 178 12.46 1.32 -6.74
C VAL A 178 13.28 0.03 -6.68
N ASP A 179 14.35 0.01 -5.89
CA ASP A 179 15.19 -1.17 -5.71
C ASP A 179 14.44 -2.30 -4.98
N VAL A 180 13.65 -1.96 -3.97
CA VAL A 180 12.77 -2.91 -3.28
C VAL A 180 11.79 -3.55 -4.28
N CYS A 181 11.08 -2.74 -5.08
CA CYS A 181 10.16 -3.27 -6.10
C CYS A 181 10.89 -4.10 -7.17
N ALA A 182 12.15 -3.81 -7.46
CA ALA A 182 12.94 -4.61 -8.39
C ALA A 182 13.40 -5.95 -7.80
N SER A 183 13.35 -6.11 -6.49
CA SER A 183 13.75 -7.31 -5.74
C SER A 183 12.59 -8.24 -5.40
N LEU A 184 11.34 -7.76 -5.50
CA LEU A 184 10.11 -8.53 -5.37
C LEU A 184 9.80 -9.29 -6.65
#